data_c7b05ddd18ad4130cc24231eaf1af18d
#
_entry.id   c7b05ddd18ad4130cc24231eaf1af18d
#
_cell.length_a   1.000
_cell.length_b   1.000
_cell.length_c   1.000
_cell.angle_alpha   90.00
_cell.angle_beta   90.00
_cell.angle_gamma   90.00
#
_symmetry.space_group_name_H-M   'P 1'
#
loop_
_entity.id
_entity.type
_entity.pdbx_description
1 polymer ?
#
loop_
_entity_poly.entity_id
_entity_poly.type
_entity_poly.pdbx_seq_one_letter_code
_entity_poly.pdbx_strand_id
1 'polypeptide(L)'
;TNEVKRLKKEHPGTYRFLPSSTVFDYLPLGSDGFYPFSFRIVRFKLSDNTTETLITNLDRMIFSAEELKHLYHLRWGIETSFRHLKYTIGLSLFQSKKVEHIIQEIFARLTMYNFCELITSHVVIQNKRRKYVYQTNFTAAVHICRQFLRGAVSPPKVEDLIKAHVVPI
;
A
#
# COMPACT_ATOMS: atom_id res chain seq x y z
N THR A 1 28.81 -3.23 -10.46
CA THR A 1 30.00 -4.00 -10.72
C THR A 1 30.65 -3.57 -12.04
N ASN A 2 31.77 -4.14 -12.46
CA ASN A 2 32.55 -3.68 -13.60
C ASN A 2 31.77 -3.69 -14.92
N GLU A 3 30.87 -4.63 -15.11
CA GLU A 3 30.03 -4.73 -16.30
C GLU A 3 29.03 -3.58 -16.41
N VAL A 4 28.42 -3.17 -15.31
CA VAL A 4 27.52 -2.01 -15.28
C VAL A 4 28.27 -0.72 -15.60
N LYS A 5 29.52 -0.58 -15.12
CA LYS A 5 30.38 0.57 -15.45
C LYS A 5 30.75 0.61 -16.93
N ARG A 6 31.06 -0.53 -17.53
CA ARG A 6 31.36 -0.68 -18.96
C ARG A 6 30.15 -0.32 -19.80
N LEU A 7 28.99 -0.91 -19.53
CA LEU A 7 27.74 -0.65 -20.24
C LEU A 7 27.31 0.81 -20.16
N LYS A 8 27.48 1.44 -19.01
CA LYS A 8 27.20 2.87 -18.82
C LYS A 8 28.09 3.78 -19.67
N LYS A 9 29.35 3.36 -19.91
CA LYS A 9 30.30 4.10 -20.75
C LYS A 9 30.00 3.94 -22.24
N GLU A 10 29.65 2.71 -22.66
CA GLU A 10 29.40 2.36 -24.07
C GLU A 10 28.01 2.82 -24.54
N HIS A 11 27.02 2.82 -23.65
CA HIS A 11 25.61 3.12 -23.94
C HIS A 11 25.02 4.07 -22.89
N PRO A 12 25.41 5.35 -22.90
CA PRO A 12 24.88 6.32 -21.96
C PRO A 12 23.35 6.48 -22.13
N GLY A 13 22.60 6.23 -21.07
CA GLY A 13 21.14 6.29 -21.06
C GLY A 13 20.43 4.99 -21.44
N THR A 14 21.18 3.92 -21.72
CA THR A 14 20.63 2.60 -22.04
C THR A 14 21.16 1.56 -21.04
N TYR A 15 20.28 0.80 -20.41
CA TYR A 15 20.64 -0.23 -19.45
C TYR A 15 19.92 -1.53 -19.76
N ARG A 16 20.65 -2.63 -19.60
CA ARG A 16 20.07 -3.94 -19.48
C ARG A 16 20.30 -4.41 -18.04
N PHE A 17 19.23 -4.61 -17.31
CA PHE A 17 19.27 -5.19 -15.98
C PHE A 17 18.29 -6.35 -15.91
N LEU A 18 18.79 -7.54 -16.31
CA LEU A 18 18.03 -8.79 -16.23
C LEU A 18 18.79 -9.71 -15.28
N PRO A 19 18.26 -10.03 -14.10
CA PRO A 19 18.80 -11.11 -13.28
C PRO A 19 18.74 -12.41 -14.04
N SER A 20 19.84 -13.14 -14.11
CA SER A 20 19.96 -14.40 -14.88
C SER A 20 18.98 -15.50 -14.46
N SER A 21 18.45 -15.39 -13.24
CA SER A 21 17.49 -16.34 -12.66
C SER A 21 16.02 -15.95 -12.83
N THR A 22 15.73 -14.80 -13.45
CA THR A 22 14.36 -14.28 -13.54
C THR A 22 13.83 -14.44 -14.96
N VAL A 23 12.64 -15.02 -15.09
CA VAL A 23 11.91 -15.12 -16.36
C VAL A 23 10.89 -13.99 -16.42
N PHE A 24 10.93 -13.21 -17.52
CA PHE A 24 9.97 -12.15 -17.80
C PHE A 24 9.21 -12.50 -19.08
N ASP A 25 7.91 -12.61 -19.04
CA ASP A 25 7.07 -12.98 -20.19
C ASP A 25 7.12 -11.97 -21.34
N TYR A 26 7.48 -10.73 -21.03
CA TYR A 26 7.52 -9.60 -21.97
C TYR A 26 8.94 -9.17 -22.37
N LEU A 27 9.98 -9.81 -21.83
CA LEU A 27 11.38 -9.51 -22.16
C LEU A 27 12.09 -10.75 -22.70
N PRO A 28 12.71 -10.68 -23.89
CA PRO A 28 13.47 -11.81 -24.43
C PRO A 28 14.72 -12.04 -23.60
N LEU A 29 14.74 -13.15 -22.86
CA LEU A 29 15.89 -13.58 -22.08
C LEU A 29 17.01 -14.06 -23.01
N GLY A 30 18.26 -13.70 -22.63
CA GLY A 30 19.45 -14.12 -23.39
C GLY A 30 19.72 -13.34 -24.66
N SER A 31 18.90 -12.36 -25.03
CA SER A 31 19.20 -11.44 -26.12
C SER A 31 20.28 -10.43 -25.74
N ASP A 32 21.15 -10.04 -26.68
CA ASP A 32 22.14 -8.97 -26.49
C ASP A 32 21.55 -7.57 -26.73
N GLY A 33 20.22 -7.47 -26.78
CA GLY A 33 19.52 -6.21 -26.94
C GLY A 33 19.59 -5.31 -25.69
N PHE A 34 19.67 -4.01 -25.93
CA PHE A 34 19.59 -2.99 -24.90
C PHE A 34 18.20 -2.38 -24.91
N TYR A 35 17.65 -2.15 -23.72
CA TYR A 35 16.35 -1.50 -23.55
C TYR A 35 16.58 -0.06 -23.15
N PRO A 36 15.98 0.94 -23.85
CA PRO A 36 16.03 2.32 -23.41
C PRO A 36 15.33 2.42 -22.03
N PHE A 37 16.06 2.93 -21.07
CA PHE A 37 15.55 3.11 -19.72
C PHE A 37 15.92 4.50 -19.22
N SER A 38 14.94 5.34 -19.02
CA SER A 38 15.13 6.68 -18.47
C SER A 38 14.41 6.77 -17.11
N PHE A 39 15.07 7.39 -16.15
CA PHE A 39 14.49 7.69 -14.86
C PHE A 39 15.04 9.01 -14.34
N ARG A 40 14.30 9.62 -13.43
CA ARG A 40 14.76 10.75 -12.65
C ARG A 40 14.89 10.37 -11.18
N ILE A 41 15.80 11.03 -10.48
CA ILE A 41 15.98 10.91 -9.04
C ILE A 41 15.46 12.19 -8.41
N VAL A 42 14.51 12.06 -7.48
CA VAL A 42 13.94 13.17 -6.75
C VAL A 42 14.23 12.98 -5.27
N ARG A 43 14.78 14.02 -4.64
CA ARG A 43 15.08 14.02 -3.21
C ARG A 43 14.19 15.06 -2.53
N PHE A 44 13.53 14.67 -1.45
CA PHE A 44 12.70 15.56 -0.64
C PHE A 44 12.85 15.27 0.85
N LYS A 45 12.61 16.30 1.67
CA LYS A 45 12.59 16.17 3.12
C LYS A 45 11.25 15.61 3.58
N LEU A 46 11.28 14.58 4.43
CA LEU A 46 10.10 14.08 5.16
C LEU A 46 9.96 14.80 6.51
N SER A 47 11.11 15.04 7.18
CA SER A 47 11.22 15.82 8.41
C SER A 47 12.57 16.54 8.43
N ASP A 48 12.85 17.32 9.48
CA ASP A 48 14.08 18.09 9.57
C ASP A 48 15.35 17.23 9.44
N ASN A 49 15.29 15.98 9.93
CA ASN A 49 16.43 15.06 9.93
C ASN A 49 16.31 13.89 8.97
N THR A 50 15.20 13.79 8.23
CA THR A 50 14.94 12.65 7.35
C THR A 50 14.75 13.13 5.92
N THR A 51 15.60 12.62 5.03
CA THR A 51 15.51 12.88 3.59
C THR A 51 15.22 11.57 2.87
N GLU A 52 14.25 11.59 1.98
CA GLU A 52 13.90 10.46 1.12
C GLU A 52 14.39 10.69 -0.30
N THR A 53 14.80 9.62 -0.98
CA THR A 53 15.25 9.67 -2.37
C THR A 53 14.41 8.70 -3.18
N LEU A 54 13.64 9.22 -4.12
CA LEU A 54 12.76 8.47 -4.99
C LEU A 54 13.34 8.38 -6.39
N ILE A 55 13.30 7.18 -6.96
CA ILE A 55 13.59 6.94 -8.38
C ILE A 55 12.25 6.72 -9.09
N THR A 56 12.02 7.45 -10.17
CA THR A 56 10.76 7.39 -10.91
C THR A 56 10.97 7.61 -12.40
N ASN A 57 10.10 7.04 -13.23
CA ASN A 57 9.99 7.31 -14.65
C ASN A 57 8.84 8.29 -14.98
N LEU A 58 8.14 8.81 -13.99
CA LEU A 58 7.07 9.78 -14.20
C LEU A 58 7.62 11.09 -14.76
N ASP A 59 6.90 11.65 -15.72
CA ASP A 59 7.31 12.87 -16.43
C ASP A 59 7.42 14.05 -15.46
N ARG A 60 8.51 14.84 -15.63
CA ARG A 60 8.78 16.00 -14.79
C ARG A 60 7.79 17.15 -15.02
N MET A 61 7.27 17.27 -16.23
CA MET A 61 6.34 18.34 -16.59
C MET A 61 4.94 18.10 -16.03
N ILE A 62 4.58 16.81 -15.84
CA ILE A 62 3.28 16.40 -15.32
C ILE A 62 3.33 16.22 -13.80
N PHE A 63 4.44 15.67 -13.27
CA PHE A 63 4.59 15.37 -11.85
C PHE A 63 5.72 16.20 -11.24
N SER A 64 5.36 17.24 -10.51
CA SER A 64 6.30 18.03 -9.71
C SER A 64 6.91 17.20 -8.56
N ALA A 65 7.93 17.73 -7.90
CA ALA A 65 8.52 17.07 -6.73
C ALA A 65 7.54 16.97 -5.55
N GLU A 66 6.67 17.97 -5.39
CA GLU A 66 5.64 17.97 -4.34
C GLU A 66 4.54 16.94 -4.60
N GLU A 67 4.09 16.80 -5.83
CA GLU A 67 3.14 15.77 -6.23
C GLU A 67 3.72 14.37 -6.04
N LEU A 68 5.00 14.18 -6.37
CA LEU A 68 5.69 12.90 -6.12
C LEU A 68 5.83 12.61 -4.62
N LYS A 69 6.07 13.62 -3.80
CA LYS A 69 6.09 13.47 -2.35
C LYS A 69 4.74 13.02 -1.82
N HIS A 70 3.65 13.61 -2.34
CA HIS A 70 2.28 13.20 -2.00
C HIS A 70 1.98 11.77 -2.44
N LEU A 71 2.29 11.41 -3.69
CA LEU A 71 2.12 10.05 -4.21
C LEU A 71 2.93 9.03 -3.40
N TYR A 72 4.17 9.36 -3.03
CA TYR A 72 5.01 8.52 -2.21
C TYR A 72 4.41 8.31 -0.81
N HIS A 73 3.83 9.36 -0.24
CA HIS A 73 3.14 9.26 1.05
C HIS A 73 1.96 8.28 1.01
N LEU A 74 1.18 8.28 -0.08
CA LEU A 74 0.06 7.33 -0.27
C LEU A 74 0.53 5.87 -0.27
N ARG A 75 1.79 5.58 -0.65
CA ARG A 75 2.39 4.24 -0.59
C ARG A 75 2.38 3.65 0.83
N TRP A 76 2.52 4.48 1.86
CA TRP A 76 2.49 4.03 3.26
C TRP A 76 1.14 3.41 3.64
N GLY A 77 0.07 3.78 2.94
CA GLY A 77 -1.23 3.14 3.09
C GLY A 77 -1.18 1.64 2.81
N ILE A 78 -0.37 1.19 1.85
CA ILE A 78 -0.19 -0.23 1.50
C ILE A 78 0.40 -1.02 2.69
N GLU A 79 1.42 -0.48 3.35
CA GLU A 79 2.05 -1.13 4.50
C GLU A 79 1.08 -1.24 5.68
N THR A 80 0.28 -0.20 5.91
CA THR A 80 -0.79 -0.23 6.91
C THR A 80 -1.87 -1.24 6.56
N SER A 81 -2.27 -1.33 5.29
CA SER A 81 -3.23 -2.32 4.79
C SER A 81 -2.74 -3.75 4.99
N PHE A 82 -1.47 -4.04 4.68
CA PHE A 82 -0.88 -5.35 4.95
C PHE A 82 -0.83 -5.68 6.44
N ARG A 83 -0.54 -4.70 7.29
CA ARG A 83 -0.57 -4.89 8.74
C ARG A 83 -1.98 -5.19 9.24
N HIS A 84 -2.99 -4.49 8.74
CA HIS A 84 -4.40 -4.75 9.05
C HIS A 84 -4.82 -6.15 8.60
N LEU A 85 -4.51 -6.53 7.37
CA LEU A 85 -4.79 -7.86 6.84
C LEU A 85 -4.13 -8.96 7.69
N LYS A 86 -2.84 -8.81 7.99
CA LYS A 86 -2.07 -9.81 8.70
C LYS A 86 -2.51 -9.98 10.16
N TYR A 87 -2.68 -8.89 10.88
CA TYR A 87 -2.87 -8.93 12.33
C TYR A 87 -4.32 -8.68 12.76
N THR A 88 -5.01 -7.68 12.20
CA THR A 88 -6.38 -7.34 12.63
C THR A 88 -7.40 -8.30 12.04
N ILE A 89 -7.29 -8.61 10.78
CA ILE A 89 -8.14 -9.58 10.07
C ILE A 89 -7.66 -11.01 10.32
N GLY A 90 -6.35 -11.21 10.49
CA GLY A 90 -5.74 -12.49 10.79
C GLY A 90 -5.45 -13.32 9.55
N LEU A 91 -5.15 -12.72 8.40
CA LEU A 91 -4.93 -13.43 7.14
C LEU A 91 -3.78 -14.46 7.18
N SER A 92 -2.87 -14.36 8.14
CA SER A 92 -1.78 -15.33 8.35
C SER A 92 -2.13 -16.51 9.25
N LEU A 93 -3.33 -16.55 9.83
CA LEU A 93 -3.75 -17.56 10.81
C LEU A 93 -4.85 -18.45 10.22
N PHE A 94 -4.46 -19.52 9.54
CA PHE A 94 -5.41 -20.47 8.97
C PHE A 94 -5.76 -21.57 9.98
N GLN A 95 -7.04 -21.91 10.06
CA GLN A 95 -7.53 -22.99 10.93
C GLN A 95 -7.63 -24.31 10.16
N SER A 96 -7.85 -24.26 8.87
CA SER A 96 -7.99 -25.43 8.03
C SER A 96 -6.63 -25.95 7.52
N LYS A 97 -6.58 -27.27 7.28
CA LYS A 97 -5.43 -27.95 6.64
C LYS A 97 -5.70 -28.29 5.18
N LYS A 98 -6.93 -28.23 4.70
CA LYS A 98 -7.31 -28.51 3.31
C LYS A 98 -7.18 -27.26 2.47
N VAL A 99 -6.61 -27.39 1.28
CA VAL A 99 -6.32 -26.27 0.38
C VAL A 99 -7.61 -25.49 0.05
N GLU A 100 -8.70 -26.18 -0.28
CA GLU A 100 -9.97 -25.55 -0.65
C GLU A 100 -10.52 -24.70 0.50
N HIS A 101 -10.41 -25.19 1.73
CA HIS A 101 -10.87 -24.44 2.91
C HIS A 101 -9.95 -23.26 3.25
N ILE A 102 -8.63 -23.40 3.03
CA ILE A 102 -7.69 -22.28 3.16
C ILE A 102 -8.03 -21.19 2.16
N ILE A 103 -8.34 -21.55 0.92
CA ILE A 103 -8.77 -20.60 -0.11
C ILE A 103 -10.06 -19.87 0.33
N GLN A 104 -11.04 -20.61 0.85
CA GLN A 104 -12.26 -20.01 1.39
C GLN A 104 -11.99 -19.04 2.55
N GLU A 105 -11.10 -19.42 3.49
CA GLU A 105 -10.68 -18.53 4.58
C GLU A 105 -10.00 -17.26 4.06
N ILE A 106 -9.15 -17.36 3.03
CA ILE A 106 -8.50 -16.20 2.41
C ILE A 106 -9.55 -15.25 1.85
N PHE A 107 -10.46 -15.74 1.00
CA PHE A 107 -11.50 -14.91 0.39
C PHE A 107 -12.45 -14.31 1.42
N ALA A 108 -12.87 -15.06 2.43
CA ALA A 108 -13.71 -14.54 3.50
C ALA A 108 -13.04 -13.39 4.26
N ARG A 109 -11.75 -13.50 4.54
CA ARG A 109 -10.96 -12.46 5.24
C ARG A 109 -10.72 -11.25 4.36
N LEU A 110 -10.42 -11.43 3.07
CA LEU A 110 -10.30 -10.32 2.11
C LEU A 110 -11.62 -9.58 1.94
N THR A 111 -12.74 -10.30 1.85
CA THR A 111 -14.07 -9.71 1.80
C THR A 111 -14.36 -8.89 3.06
N MET A 112 -14.04 -9.42 4.23
CA MET A 112 -14.20 -8.71 5.49
C MET A 112 -13.34 -7.46 5.56
N TYR A 113 -12.09 -7.54 5.09
CA TYR A 113 -11.19 -6.39 5.00
C TYR A 113 -11.76 -5.30 4.10
N ASN A 114 -12.15 -5.65 2.86
CA ASN A 114 -12.70 -4.69 1.90
C ASN A 114 -14.01 -4.06 2.42
N PHE A 115 -14.85 -4.85 3.08
CA PHE A 115 -16.06 -4.33 3.71
C PHE A 115 -15.75 -3.30 4.79
N CYS A 116 -14.79 -3.59 5.68
CA CYS A 116 -14.38 -2.65 6.72
C CYS A 116 -13.74 -1.38 6.15
N GLU A 117 -12.88 -1.50 5.13
CA GLU A 117 -12.27 -0.35 4.44
C GLU A 117 -13.35 0.53 3.78
N LEU A 118 -14.34 -0.10 3.11
CA LEU A 118 -15.45 0.62 2.50
C LEU A 118 -16.24 1.42 3.55
N ILE A 119 -16.62 0.79 4.65
CA ILE A 119 -17.35 1.47 5.72
C ILE A 119 -16.52 2.59 6.36
N THR A 120 -15.25 2.32 6.69
CA THR A 120 -14.38 3.33 7.33
C THR A 120 -14.06 4.51 6.42
N SER A 121 -13.97 4.30 5.11
CA SER A 121 -13.74 5.38 4.14
C SER A 121 -14.91 6.38 4.05
N HIS A 122 -16.12 5.96 4.40
CA HIS A 122 -17.32 6.81 4.45
C HIS A 122 -17.51 7.52 5.79
N VAL A 123 -16.77 7.12 6.83
CA VAL A 123 -16.89 7.72 8.16
C VAL A 123 -16.19 9.07 8.20
N VAL A 124 -16.95 10.14 8.25
CA VAL A 124 -16.42 11.50 8.36
C VAL A 124 -16.14 11.84 9.82
N ILE A 125 -14.85 12.06 10.15
CA ILE A 125 -14.43 12.51 11.48
C ILE A 125 -14.31 14.02 11.47
N GLN A 126 -15.12 14.67 12.31
CA GLN A 126 -15.03 16.13 12.48
C GLN A 126 -13.89 16.46 13.44
N ASN A 127 -12.78 16.97 12.90
CA ASN A 127 -11.60 17.39 13.69
C ASN A 127 -11.68 18.86 14.16
N LYS A 128 -12.82 19.55 13.95
CA LYS A 128 -13.00 20.95 14.36
C LYS A 128 -12.87 21.08 15.89
N ARG A 129 -12.00 22.00 16.34
CA ARG A 129 -11.74 22.33 17.76
C ARG A 129 -11.05 21.23 18.58
N ARG A 130 -10.47 20.20 17.97
CA ARG A 130 -9.69 19.18 18.69
C ARG A 130 -8.19 19.53 18.66
N LYS A 131 -7.49 19.22 19.75
CA LYS A 131 -6.03 19.43 19.87
C LYS A 131 -5.22 18.59 18.90
N TYR A 132 -5.71 17.41 18.55
CA TYR A 132 -5.04 16.44 17.67
C TYR A 132 -5.94 16.12 16.46
N VAL A 133 -5.33 15.71 15.38
CA VAL A 133 -6.01 15.07 14.25
C VAL A 133 -6.34 13.63 14.64
N TYR A 134 -7.53 13.17 14.31
CA TYR A 134 -8.01 11.83 14.64
C TYR A 134 -8.33 11.05 13.38
N GLN A 135 -8.10 9.75 13.45
CA GLN A 135 -8.48 8.79 12.41
C GLN A 135 -9.33 7.67 13.01
N THR A 136 -9.99 6.89 12.15
CA THR A 136 -10.74 5.71 12.55
C THR A 136 -9.83 4.66 13.16
N ASN A 137 -10.25 4.04 14.24
CA ASN A 137 -9.60 2.85 14.78
C ASN A 137 -10.05 1.63 13.98
N PHE A 138 -9.22 1.17 13.04
CA PHE A 138 -9.56 0.07 12.15
C PHE A 138 -9.86 -1.24 12.91
N THR A 139 -9.17 -1.51 14.01
CA THR A 139 -9.43 -2.70 14.84
C THR A 139 -10.83 -2.65 15.48
N ALA A 140 -11.22 -1.49 16.00
CA ALA A 140 -12.58 -1.28 16.51
C ALA A 140 -13.62 -1.39 15.39
N ALA A 141 -13.34 -0.80 14.22
CA ALA A 141 -14.22 -0.88 13.06
C ALA A 141 -14.46 -2.34 12.63
N VAL A 142 -13.42 -3.16 12.56
CA VAL A 142 -13.54 -4.60 12.25
C VAL A 142 -14.45 -5.32 13.26
N HIS A 143 -14.30 -5.01 14.55
CA HIS A 143 -15.16 -5.60 15.58
C HIS A 143 -16.62 -5.19 15.40
N ILE A 144 -16.90 -3.91 15.17
CA ILE A 144 -18.25 -3.37 14.93
C ILE A 144 -18.86 -3.98 13.65
N CYS A 145 -18.10 -4.04 12.57
CA CYS A 145 -18.55 -4.66 11.32
C CYS A 145 -18.88 -6.15 11.48
N ARG A 146 -18.09 -6.90 12.29
CA ARG A 146 -18.42 -8.30 12.62
C ARG A 146 -19.73 -8.43 13.41
N GLN A 147 -19.99 -7.53 14.35
CA GLN A 147 -21.26 -7.50 15.09
C GLN A 147 -22.44 -7.14 14.17
N PHE A 148 -22.23 -6.20 13.25
CA PHE A 148 -23.21 -5.86 12.23
C PHE A 148 -23.58 -7.07 11.36
N LEU A 149 -22.60 -7.79 10.82
CA LEU A 149 -22.83 -8.98 10.01
C LEU A 149 -23.51 -10.13 10.78
N ARG A 150 -23.39 -10.15 12.10
CA ARG A 150 -24.12 -11.10 12.98
C ARG A 150 -25.51 -10.60 13.35
N GLY A 151 -25.93 -9.44 12.89
CA GLY A 151 -27.23 -8.84 13.23
C GLY A 151 -27.32 -8.22 14.63
N ALA A 152 -26.19 -8.10 15.35
CA ALA A 152 -26.16 -7.52 16.68
C ALA A 152 -26.15 -5.98 16.70
N VAL A 153 -25.79 -5.36 15.59
CA VAL A 153 -25.77 -3.90 15.39
C VAL A 153 -26.60 -3.55 14.17
N SER A 154 -27.51 -2.56 14.31
CA SER A 154 -28.32 -2.07 13.18
C SER A 154 -27.51 -1.13 12.29
N PRO A 155 -27.83 -1.04 10.96
CA PRO A 155 -27.08 -0.22 10.01
C PRO A 155 -26.81 1.23 10.45
N PRO A 156 -27.80 2.00 10.94
CA PRO A 156 -27.57 3.38 11.35
C PRO A 156 -26.55 3.56 12.48
N LYS A 157 -26.41 2.54 13.34
CA LYS A 157 -25.50 2.60 14.50
C LYS A 157 -24.05 2.27 14.16
N VAL A 158 -23.77 1.64 13.03
CA VAL A 158 -22.40 1.22 12.66
C VAL A 158 -21.48 2.43 12.55
N GLU A 159 -21.88 3.43 11.81
CA GLU A 159 -21.10 4.66 11.61
C GLU A 159 -20.89 5.42 12.93
N ASP A 160 -21.92 5.58 13.74
CA ASP A 160 -21.83 6.27 15.03
C ASP A 160 -20.88 5.55 16.00
N LEU A 161 -20.93 4.21 16.04
CA LEU A 161 -20.02 3.42 16.85
C LEU A 161 -18.57 3.55 16.37
N ILE A 162 -18.32 3.57 15.05
CA ILE A 162 -16.98 3.79 14.51
C ILE A 162 -16.48 5.20 14.85
N LYS A 163 -17.33 6.23 14.73
CA LYS A 163 -17.01 7.62 15.12
C LYS A 163 -16.68 7.77 16.60
N ALA A 164 -17.28 6.95 17.45
CA ALA A 164 -16.98 6.95 18.88
C ALA A 164 -15.61 6.34 19.22
N HIS A 165 -15.05 5.51 18.31
CA HIS A 165 -13.79 4.80 18.51
C HIS A 165 -12.72 5.34 17.55
N VAL A 166 -12.26 6.57 17.78
CA VAL A 166 -11.19 7.20 17.00
C VAL A 166 -9.90 7.26 17.78
N VAL A 167 -8.76 7.27 17.08
CA VAL A 167 -7.42 7.39 17.66
C VAL A 167 -6.72 8.63 17.12
N PRO A 168 -5.88 9.31 17.94
CA PRO A 168 -5.07 10.41 17.44
C PRO A 168 -4.00 9.90 16.46
N ILE A 169 -3.67 10.75 15.48
CA ILE A 169 -2.55 10.56 14.54
C ILE A 169 -1.31 11.23 15.13
#